data_2025679217f52e5e0d54db80d6d86243
#
_entry.id   2025679217f52e5e0d54db80d6d86243
#
_cell.length_a   1.000
_cell.length_b   1.000
_cell.length_c   1.000
_cell.angle_alpha   90.00
_cell.angle_beta   90.00
_cell.angle_gamma   90.00
#
_symmetry.space_group_name_H-M   'P 1'
#
loop_
_entity.id
_entity.type
_entity.pdbx_description
1 polymer ?
#
loop_
_entity_poly.entity_id
_entity_poly.type
_entity_poly.pdbx_seq_one_letter_code
_entity_poly.pdbx_strand_id
1 'polypeptide(L)'
;KRVRRHRGPGMRAIGLAALALAADRTNRPTNIDPEEIDSVVRVAEAVQSRSESAIRAVTKEWLERAHRGAGYAENAAQFMSALGRLDEAFAVLRAYYFSEGFDCGEVRFERATGSFTPRNDRQTAILFNPAMAPLRRDERFTALIMKLGLPDYWRASGRKPDYLA
;
A
#
# COMPACT_ATOMS: atom_id res chain seq x y z
N LYS A 1 -16.19 -30.07 8.27
CA LYS A 1 -16.09 -29.36 6.98
C LYS A 1 -14.99 -28.31 7.11
N ARG A 2 -13.78 -28.55 6.53
CA ARG A 2 -12.70 -27.56 6.45
C ARG A 2 -13.08 -26.51 5.41
N VAL A 3 -13.33 -25.27 5.83
CA VAL A 3 -13.50 -24.14 4.95
C VAL A 3 -12.14 -23.82 4.31
N ARG A 4 -11.95 -24.17 3.02
CA ARG A 4 -10.82 -23.69 2.21
C ARG A 4 -10.99 -22.19 1.99
N ARG A 5 -10.29 -21.39 2.79
CA ARG A 5 -10.19 -19.94 2.56
C ARG A 5 -9.36 -19.72 1.30
N HIS A 6 -10.00 -19.27 0.23
CA HIS A 6 -9.32 -18.87 -0.99
C HIS A 6 -8.37 -17.70 -0.69
N ARG A 7 -7.08 -17.92 -0.94
CA ARG A 7 -6.07 -16.84 -0.94
C ARG A 7 -6.34 -15.96 -2.15
N GLY A 8 -6.70 -14.69 -1.93
CA GLY A 8 -6.90 -13.72 -3.02
C GLY A 8 -5.60 -13.51 -3.82
N PRO A 9 -5.70 -13.21 -5.13
CA PRO A 9 -4.54 -13.05 -6.03
C PRO A 9 -3.56 -11.95 -5.58
N GLY A 10 -4.03 -10.89 -4.90
CA GLY A 10 -3.17 -9.78 -4.45
C GLY A 10 -2.18 -10.15 -3.35
N MET A 11 -2.54 -11.06 -2.42
CA MET A 11 -1.61 -11.52 -1.38
C MET A 11 -0.48 -12.39 -1.94
N ARG A 12 -0.73 -13.09 -3.06
CA ARG A 12 0.30 -13.87 -3.74
C ARG A 12 1.33 -12.98 -4.44
N ALA A 13 0.89 -11.85 -5.01
CA ALA A 13 1.77 -10.96 -5.77
C ALA A 13 2.80 -10.24 -4.87
N ILE A 14 2.38 -9.72 -3.71
CA ILE A 14 3.30 -9.09 -2.74
C ILE A 14 4.27 -10.14 -2.19
N GLY A 15 3.78 -11.31 -1.78
CA GLY A 15 4.61 -12.40 -1.26
C GLY A 15 5.66 -12.88 -2.28
N LEU A 16 5.28 -13.02 -3.55
CA LEU A 16 6.20 -13.47 -4.60
C LEU A 16 7.26 -12.43 -4.95
N ALA A 17 6.90 -11.14 -5.05
CA ALA A 17 7.85 -10.08 -5.33
C ALA A 17 8.87 -9.91 -4.19
N ALA A 18 8.41 -9.92 -2.94
CA ALA A 18 9.30 -9.81 -1.79
C ALA A 18 10.15 -11.06 -1.58
N LEU A 19 9.61 -12.27 -1.85
CA LEU A 19 10.41 -13.51 -1.83
C LEU A 19 11.43 -13.54 -2.96
N ALA A 20 11.11 -13.02 -4.14
CA ALA A 20 12.09 -12.90 -5.22
C ALA A 20 13.23 -11.94 -4.84
N LEU A 21 12.91 -10.81 -4.21
CA LEU A 21 13.90 -9.86 -3.68
C LEU A 21 14.72 -10.46 -2.53
N ALA A 22 14.10 -11.28 -1.66
CA ALA A 22 14.79 -11.95 -0.56
C ALA A 22 15.67 -13.11 -1.02
N ALA A 23 15.23 -13.87 -2.04
CA ALA A 23 15.99 -14.98 -2.61
C ALA A 23 17.25 -14.52 -3.35
N ASP A 24 17.22 -13.31 -3.90
CA ASP A 24 18.34 -12.74 -4.65
C ASP A 24 19.22 -11.82 -3.79
N ARG A 25 19.75 -12.36 -2.69
CA ARG A 25 20.70 -11.64 -1.84
C ARG A 25 22.00 -11.27 -2.58
N THR A 26 22.27 -11.89 -3.72
CA THR A 26 23.47 -11.66 -4.54
C THR A 26 23.28 -10.57 -5.60
N ASN A 27 22.02 -10.27 -5.98
CA ASN A 27 21.64 -9.27 -6.99
C ASN A 27 20.77 -8.15 -6.42
N ARG A 28 20.97 -7.79 -5.15
CA ARG A 28 20.27 -6.65 -4.56
C ARG A 28 20.53 -5.39 -5.38
N PRO A 29 19.49 -4.62 -5.75
CA PRO A 29 19.71 -3.34 -6.42
C PRO A 29 20.60 -2.45 -5.55
N THR A 30 21.73 -2.02 -6.09
CA THR A 30 22.70 -1.18 -5.36
C THR A 30 22.20 0.24 -5.08
N ASN A 31 21.08 0.62 -5.70
CA ASN A 31 20.43 1.92 -5.57
C ASN A 31 19.27 1.96 -4.57
N ILE A 32 19.01 0.85 -3.87
CA ILE A 32 17.98 0.77 -2.82
C ILE A 32 18.67 0.42 -1.51
N ASP A 33 18.34 1.15 -0.44
CA ASP A 33 18.83 0.86 0.89
C ASP A 33 18.50 -0.60 1.27
N PRO A 34 19.48 -1.40 1.71
CA PRO A 34 19.23 -2.77 2.18
C PRO A 34 18.13 -2.86 3.24
N GLU A 35 18.02 -1.89 4.13
CA GLU A 35 16.97 -1.83 5.17
C GLU A 35 15.57 -1.66 4.54
N GLU A 36 15.44 -0.94 3.43
CA GLU A 36 14.18 -0.83 2.69
C GLU A 36 13.75 -2.19 2.15
N ILE A 37 14.69 -2.94 1.57
CA ILE A 37 14.43 -4.28 1.06
C ILE A 37 14.01 -5.21 2.20
N ASP A 38 14.75 -5.21 3.31
CA ASP A 38 14.47 -6.05 4.47
C ASP A 38 13.11 -5.72 5.10
N SER A 39 12.71 -4.44 5.11
CA SER A 39 11.40 -4.03 5.61
C SER A 39 10.24 -4.59 4.75
N VAL A 40 10.40 -4.62 3.43
CA VAL A 40 9.41 -5.23 2.53
C VAL A 40 9.37 -6.75 2.69
N VAL A 41 10.51 -7.39 2.90
CA VAL A 41 10.60 -8.83 3.20
C VAL A 41 9.83 -9.17 4.47
N ARG A 42 10.01 -8.38 5.55
CA ARG A 42 9.24 -8.57 6.80
C ARG A 42 7.73 -8.50 6.58
N VAL A 43 7.25 -7.60 5.70
CA VAL A 43 5.83 -7.56 5.33
C VAL A 43 5.38 -8.86 4.66
N ALA A 44 6.17 -9.38 3.71
CA ALA A 44 5.84 -10.63 3.03
C ALA A 44 5.80 -11.82 3.98
N GLU A 45 6.75 -11.90 4.91
CA GLU A 45 6.79 -12.93 5.96
C GLU A 45 5.57 -12.82 6.88
N ALA A 46 5.17 -11.61 7.27
CA ALA A 46 3.96 -11.39 8.07
C ALA A 46 2.69 -11.83 7.33
N VAL A 47 2.58 -11.54 6.03
CA VAL A 47 1.46 -11.98 5.17
C VAL A 47 1.41 -13.51 5.07
N GLN A 48 2.58 -14.16 4.96
CA GLN A 48 2.66 -15.63 4.84
C GLN A 48 2.39 -16.34 6.16
N SER A 49 3.08 -15.93 7.22
CA SER A 49 2.98 -16.56 8.53
C SER A 49 1.62 -16.32 9.20
N ARG A 50 0.98 -15.18 8.90
CA ARG A 50 -0.22 -14.70 9.58
C ARG A 50 -0.05 -14.59 11.11
N SER A 51 1.18 -14.46 11.54
CA SER A 51 1.49 -14.23 12.94
C SER A 51 1.03 -12.83 13.34
N GLU A 52 0.14 -12.77 14.33
CA GLU A 52 -0.38 -11.48 14.83
C GLU A 52 0.74 -10.60 15.41
N SER A 53 1.76 -11.20 16.00
CA SER A 53 2.93 -10.45 16.48
C SER A 53 3.76 -9.85 15.33
N ALA A 54 4.00 -10.62 14.25
CA ALA A 54 4.68 -10.13 13.06
C ALA A 54 3.86 -9.04 12.36
N ILE A 55 2.54 -9.24 12.22
CA ILE A 55 1.64 -8.23 11.64
C ILE A 55 1.68 -6.93 12.44
N ARG A 56 1.61 -6.99 13.78
CA ARG A 56 1.72 -5.79 14.62
C ARG A 56 3.06 -5.08 14.46
N ALA A 57 4.16 -5.83 14.42
CA ALA A 57 5.49 -5.26 14.28
C ALA A 57 5.65 -4.49 12.97
N VAL A 58 5.29 -5.10 11.82
CA VAL A 58 5.39 -4.45 10.52
C VAL A 58 4.37 -3.33 10.35
N THR A 59 3.18 -3.44 10.98
CA THR A 59 2.19 -2.35 11.00
C THR A 59 2.78 -1.11 11.66
N LYS A 60 3.36 -1.25 12.86
CA LYS A 60 4.00 -0.16 13.58
C LYS A 60 5.12 0.47 12.74
N GLU A 61 6.03 -0.35 12.23
CA GLU A 61 7.15 0.09 11.41
C GLU A 61 6.69 0.93 10.21
N TRP A 62 5.71 0.43 9.44
CA TRP A 62 5.29 1.11 8.22
C TRP A 62 4.40 2.33 8.47
N LEU A 63 3.69 2.38 9.59
CA LEU A 63 3.02 3.61 10.02
C LEU A 63 4.04 4.72 10.35
N GLU A 64 5.13 4.39 11.06
CA GLU A 64 6.22 5.33 11.33
C GLU A 64 6.90 5.80 10.03
N ARG A 65 7.14 4.88 9.08
CA ARG A 65 7.70 5.24 7.76
C ARG A 65 6.76 6.14 6.94
N ALA A 66 5.45 5.95 7.05
CA ALA A 66 4.45 6.76 6.33
C ALA A 66 4.54 8.27 6.65
N HIS A 67 5.04 8.63 7.83
CA HIS A 67 5.30 10.03 8.20
C HIS A 67 6.55 10.63 7.53
N ARG A 68 7.42 9.82 6.94
CA ARG A 68 8.70 10.25 6.37
C ARG A 68 8.60 10.71 4.92
N GLY A 69 7.55 10.32 4.21
CA GLY A 69 7.41 10.68 2.80
C GLY A 69 6.20 10.07 2.10
N ALA A 70 5.78 10.70 1.01
CA ALA A 70 4.61 10.28 0.24
C ALA A 70 4.74 8.86 -0.33
N GLY A 71 5.93 8.45 -0.78
CA GLY A 71 6.15 7.08 -1.28
C GLY A 71 6.08 6.02 -0.18
N TYR A 72 6.54 6.36 1.03
CA TYR A 72 6.36 5.47 2.18
C TYR A 72 4.89 5.35 2.58
N ALA A 73 4.11 6.44 2.54
CA ALA A 73 2.68 6.40 2.81
C ALA A 73 1.93 5.57 1.75
N GLU A 74 2.30 5.70 0.48
CA GLU A 74 1.78 4.89 -0.62
C GLU A 74 2.01 3.39 -0.40
N ASN A 75 3.23 3.01 -0.01
CA ASN A 75 3.57 1.62 0.29
C ASN A 75 2.86 1.13 1.57
N ALA A 76 2.86 1.94 2.63
CA ALA A 76 2.19 1.60 3.89
C ALA A 76 0.71 1.28 3.69
N ALA A 77 -0.03 2.10 2.91
CA ALA A 77 -1.43 1.85 2.62
C ALA A 77 -1.66 0.49 1.95
N GLN A 78 -0.80 0.13 0.98
CA GLN A 78 -0.87 -1.15 0.29
C GLN A 78 -0.57 -2.33 1.22
N PHE A 79 0.47 -2.19 2.05
CA PHE A 79 0.85 -3.25 3.00
C PHE A 79 -0.20 -3.43 4.09
N MET A 80 -0.75 -2.34 4.65
CA MET A 80 -1.83 -2.42 5.63
C MET A 80 -3.06 -3.10 5.05
N SER A 81 -3.45 -2.77 3.82
CA SER A 81 -4.56 -3.44 3.13
C SER A 81 -4.30 -4.94 2.95
N ALA A 82 -3.09 -5.32 2.50
CA ALA A 82 -2.72 -6.73 2.30
C ALA A 82 -2.69 -7.54 3.61
N LEU A 83 -2.31 -6.90 4.71
CA LEU A 83 -2.29 -7.49 6.06
C LEU A 83 -3.67 -7.53 6.72
N GLY A 84 -4.70 -6.92 6.11
CA GLY A 84 -6.04 -6.81 6.68
C GLY A 84 -6.17 -5.73 7.76
N ARG A 85 -5.20 -4.83 7.87
CA ARG A 85 -5.19 -3.68 8.80
C ARG A 85 -5.89 -2.49 8.13
N LEU A 86 -7.20 -2.63 7.92
CA LEU A 86 -7.96 -1.69 7.08
C LEU A 86 -8.11 -0.31 7.73
N ASP A 87 -8.21 -0.23 9.06
CA ASP A 87 -8.30 1.06 9.76
C ASP A 87 -7.04 1.90 9.54
N GLU A 88 -5.88 1.25 9.66
CA GLU A 88 -4.59 1.86 9.41
C GLU A 88 -4.42 2.22 7.93
N ALA A 89 -4.85 1.34 7.01
CA ALA A 89 -4.81 1.61 5.57
C ALA A 89 -5.63 2.86 5.20
N PHE A 90 -6.85 2.98 5.71
CA PHE A 90 -7.69 4.16 5.48
C PHE A 90 -7.12 5.42 6.14
N ALA A 91 -6.53 5.31 7.34
CA ALA A 91 -5.88 6.44 8.00
C ALA A 91 -4.71 6.97 7.15
N VAL A 92 -3.85 6.08 6.65
CA VAL A 92 -2.73 6.44 5.77
C VAL A 92 -3.22 7.06 4.46
N LEU A 93 -4.27 6.51 3.83
CA LEU A 93 -4.82 7.08 2.59
C LEU A 93 -5.43 8.46 2.79
N ARG A 94 -6.09 8.71 3.93
CA ARG A 94 -6.57 10.06 4.27
C ARG A 94 -5.42 11.05 4.43
N ALA A 95 -4.35 10.64 5.10
CA ALA A 95 -3.14 11.45 5.19
C ALA A 95 -2.50 11.68 3.81
N TYR A 96 -2.38 10.62 3.01
CA TYR A 96 -1.77 10.66 1.70
C TYR A 96 -2.50 11.59 0.74
N TYR A 97 -3.83 11.45 0.58
CA TYR A 97 -4.59 12.26 -0.37
C TYR A 97 -5.03 13.63 0.18
N PHE A 98 -5.32 13.72 1.48
CA PHE A 98 -6.03 14.88 2.04
C PHE A 98 -5.27 15.57 3.18
N SER A 99 -4.12 15.04 3.62
CA SER A 99 -3.38 15.48 4.83
C SER A 99 -4.26 15.44 6.10
N GLU A 100 -5.15 14.46 6.20
CA GLU A 100 -5.98 14.25 7.36
C GLU A 100 -5.33 13.26 8.33
N GLY A 101 -5.29 13.64 9.62
CA GLY A 101 -4.64 12.85 10.67
C GLY A 101 -3.15 13.14 10.79
N PHE A 102 -2.39 13.06 9.70
CA PHE A 102 -0.99 13.48 9.63
C PHE A 102 -0.63 13.97 8.23
N ASP A 103 0.51 14.64 8.10
CA ASP A 103 1.07 15.03 6.81
C ASP A 103 2.29 14.15 6.50
N CYS A 104 2.22 13.39 5.41
CA CYS A 104 3.34 12.60 4.92
C CYS A 104 4.35 13.44 4.11
N GLY A 105 4.07 14.72 3.87
CA GLY A 105 4.89 15.60 3.05
C GLY A 105 4.89 15.21 1.56
N GLU A 106 5.77 15.82 0.79
CA GLU A 106 5.89 15.63 -0.65
C GLU A 106 7.15 14.87 -1.06
N VAL A 107 8.11 14.70 -0.15
CA VAL A 107 9.28 13.84 -0.39
C VAL A 107 8.81 12.41 -0.65
N ARG A 108 9.30 11.77 -1.71
CA ARG A 108 8.84 10.42 -2.03
C ARG A 108 9.40 9.40 -1.04
N PHE A 109 10.70 9.30 -0.91
CA PHE A 109 11.37 8.37 0.02
C PHE A 109 12.42 9.11 0.87
N GLU A 110 13.41 9.70 0.21
CA GLU A 110 14.45 10.48 0.88
C GLU A 110 14.69 11.79 0.14
N ARG A 111 14.96 12.85 0.92
CA ARG A 111 15.23 14.18 0.36
C ARG A 111 16.47 14.17 -0.54
N ALA A 112 17.48 13.37 -0.20
CA ALA A 112 18.74 13.27 -0.93
C ALA A 112 18.55 12.70 -2.36
N THR A 113 17.50 11.93 -2.61
CA THR A 113 17.22 11.37 -3.95
C THR A 113 16.58 12.40 -4.90
N GLY A 114 16.15 13.56 -4.40
CA GLY A 114 15.45 14.57 -5.19
C GLY A 114 14.10 14.11 -5.78
N SER A 115 13.56 12.98 -5.28
CA SER A 115 12.30 12.43 -5.74
C SER A 115 11.14 12.93 -4.89
N PHE A 116 10.16 13.57 -5.54
CA PHE A 116 9.00 14.18 -4.89
C PHE A 116 7.70 13.65 -5.52
N THR A 117 6.64 13.67 -4.72
CA THR A 117 5.27 13.39 -5.15
C THR A 117 4.35 14.45 -4.54
N PRO A 118 4.25 15.62 -5.20
CA PRO A 118 3.35 16.68 -4.79
C PRO A 118 1.92 16.17 -4.65
N ARG A 119 1.14 16.78 -3.75
CA ARG A 119 -0.23 16.29 -3.48
C ARG A 119 -1.07 16.21 -4.73
N ASN A 120 -0.97 17.19 -5.62
CA ASN A 120 -1.75 17.25 -6.86
C ASN A 120 -1.34 16.18 -7.89
N ASP A 121 -0.15 15.58 -7.73
CA ASP A 121 0.37 14.54 -8.62
C ASP A 121 0.17 13.13 -8.06
N ARG A 122 -0.50 12.99 -6.90
CA ARG A 122 -0.75 11.71 -6.26
C ARG A 122 -1.76 10.89 -7.05
N GLN A 123 -1.26 9.83 -7.65
CA GLN A 123 -2.05 8.99 -8.54
C GLN A 123 -3.00 8.08 -7.77
N THR A 124 -4.22 7.95 -8.28
CA THR A 124 -5.23 7.05 -7.70
C THR A 124 -5.08 5.59 -8.15
N ALA A 125 -4.19 5.32 -9.10
CA ALA A 125 -3.94 3.96 -9.61
C ALA A 125 -3.58 2.95 -8.51
N ILE A 126 -2.92 3.39 -7.44
CA ILE A 126 -2.58 2.52 -6.29
C ILE A 126 -3.81 1.87 -5.67
N LEU A 127 -4.97 2.54 -5.66
CA LEU A 127 -6.22 2.01 -5.09
C LEU A 127 -6.72 0.75 -5.82
N PHE A 128 -6.25 0.53 -7.06
CA PHE A 128 -6.68 -0.57 -7.92
C PHE A 128 -5.65 -1.71 -8.01
N ASN A 129 -4.51 -1.58 -7.34
CA ASN A 129 -3.54 -2.65 -7.23
C ASN A 129 -4.12 -3.88 -6.51
N PRO A 130 -3.64 -5.10 -6.83
CA PRO A 130 -4.11 -6.33 -6.19
C PRO A 130 -4.02 -6.31 -4.66
N ALA A 131 -3.00 -5.68 -4.09
CA ALA A 131 -2.81 -5.51 -2.65
C ALA A 131 -3.97 -4.77 -1.97
N MET A 132 -4.63 -3.87 -2.71
CA MET A 132 -5.75 -3.06 -2.22
C MET A 132 -7.12 -3.76 -2.36
N ALA A 133 -7.17 -5.01 -2.81
CA ALA A 133 -8.43 -5.74 -2.95
C ALA A 133 -9.22 -5.88 -1.62
N PRO A 134 -8.61 -6.11 -0.46
CA PRO A 134 -9.34 -6.10 0.81
C PRO A 134 -9.98 -4.74 1.12
N LEU A 135 -9.25 -3.65 0.88
CA LEU A 135 -9.72 -2.28 1.11
C LEU A 135 -10.90 -1.93 0.18
N ARG A 136 -10.88 -2.36 -1.08
CA ARG A 136 -11.99 -2.11 -2.02
C ARG A 136 -13.30 -2.81 -1.65
N ARG A 137 -13.26 -3.84 -0.77
CA ARG A 137 -14.44 -4.56 -0.28
C ARG A 137 -15.01 -3.94 0.99
N ASP A 138 -14.31 -3.02 1.59
CA ASP A 138 -14.76 -2.29 2.79
C ASP A 138 -15.71 -1.17 2.37
N GLU A 139 -16.80 -0.98 3.12
CA GLU A 139 -17.82 0.04 2.83
C GLU A 139 -17.27 1.46 2.75
N ARG A 140 -16.21 1.75 3.50
CA ARG A 140 -15.52 3.06 3.51
C ARG A 140 -14.85 3.41 2.19
N PHE A 141 -14.59 2.41 1.34
CA PHE A 141 -13.96 2.64 0.04
C PHE A 141 -14.81 3.54 -0.86
N THR A 142 -16.12 3.37 -0.82
CA THR A 142 -17.05 4.23 -1.59
C THR A 142 -16.89 5.69 -1.18
N ALA A 143 -16.86 6.00 0.12
CA ALA A 143 -16.66 7.37 0.60
C ALA A 143 -15.29 7.95 0.17
N LEU A 144 -14.23 7.13 0.18
CA LEU A 144 -12.91 7.54 -0.28
C LEU A 144 -12.90 7.94 -1.76
N ILE A 145 -13.42 7.10 -2.65
CA ILE A 145 -13.43 7.39 -4.10
C ILE A 145 -14.36 8.55 -4.46
N MET A 146 -15.47 8.72 -3.72
CA MET A 146 -16.33 9.89 -3.86
C MET A 146 -15.58 11.17 -3.52
N LYS A 147 -14.86 11.20 -2.40
CA LYS A 147 -14.06 12.36 -1.97
C LYS A 147 -12.91 12.68 -2.94
N LEU A 148 -12.38 11.68 -3.63
CA LEU A 148 -11.39 11.84 -4.69
C LEU A 148 -11.99 12.31 -6.04
N GLY A 149 -13.30 12.39 -6.16
CA GLY A 149 -14.00 12.79 -7.40
C GLY A 149 -13.94 11.74 -8.51
N LEU A 150 -13.54 10.49 -8.20
CA LEU A 150 -13.40 9.45 -9.22
C LEU A 150 -14.71 9.10 -9.93
N PRO A 151 -15.87 8.99 -9.26
CA PRO A 151 -17.13 8.72 -9.96
C PRO A 151 -17.51 9.81 -10.96
N ASP A 152 -17.21 11.07 -10.66
CA ASP A 152 -17.49 12.20 -11.56
C ASP A 152 -16.55 12.15 -12.77
N TYR A 153 -15.26 11.86 -12.54
CA TYR A 153 -14.30 11.64 -13.61
C TYR A 153 -14.72 10.50 -14.55
N TRP A 154 -15.13 9.35 -14.01
CA TRP A 154 -15.57 8.21 -14.83
C TRP A 154 -16.82 8.54 -15.63
N ARG A 155 -17.77 9.26 -15.03
CA ARG A 155 -18.99 9.69 -15.72
C ARG A 155 -18.67 10.66 -16.86
N ALA A 156 -17.81 11.63 -16.61
CA ALA A 156 -17.44 12.65 -17.60
C ALA A 156 -16.57 12.06 -18.73
N SER A 157 -15.67 11.13 -18.41
CA SER A 157 -14.77 10.50 -19.41
C SER A 157 -15.38 9.35 -20.18
N GLY A 158 -16.55 8.84 -19.78
CA GLY A 158 -17.16 7.62 -20.32
C GLY A 158 -16.37 6.35 -20.03
N ARG A 159 -15.33 6.43 -19.17
CA ARG A 159 -14.50 5.28 -18.79
C ARG A 159 -15.09 4.55 -17.60
N LYS A 160 -15.01 3.22 -17.63
CA LYS A 160 -15.29 2.41 -16.44
C LYS A 160 -14.00 2.09 -15.72
N PRO A 161 -14.04 1.95 -14.38
CA PRO A 161 -12.88 1.47 -13.63
C PRO A 161 -12.53 0.03 -14.07
N ASP A 162 -11.24 -0.23 -14.32
CA ASP A 162 -10.76 -1.54 -14.79
C ASP A 162 -11.12 -2.70 -13.83
N TYR A 163 -11.29 -2.41 -12.54
CA TYR A 163 -11.66 -3.42 -11.54
C TYR A 163 -13.16 -3.80 -11.56
N LEU A 164 -13.99 -3.13 -12.36
CA LEU A 164 -15.39 -3.43 -12.61
C LEU A 164 -15.62 -4.02 -14.01
N ALA A 165 -14.55 -4.21 -14.77
CA ALA A 165 -14.60 -4.80 -16.11
C ALA A 165 -14.69 -6.33 -16.05
#